data_93037db7281491e0b4c7265d5dba6997
#
_entry.id   93037db7281491e0b4c7265d5dba6997
#
_cell.length_a   1.000
_cell.length_b   1.000
_cell.length_c   1.000
_cell.angle_alpha   90.00
_cell.angle_beta   90.00
_cell.angle_gamma   90.00
#
_symmetry.space_group_name_H-M   'P 1'
#
loop_
_entity.id
_entity.type
_entity.pdbx_description
1 polymer ?
#
loop_
_entity_poly.entity_id
_entity_poly.type
_entity_poly.pdbx_seq_one_letter_code
_entity_poly.pdbx_strand_id
1 'polypeptide(L)'
;GDAEVPFYAASKAALISITQSYAKRYAPRYRFNCISPGYYKTNLVPGETAEELIKSIPMKYEEDPALIVPIVRMILNTKYMTGANIVVDGGVSL
;
A
#
# COMPACT_ATOMS: atom_id res chain seq x y z
N GLY A 1 -1.42 19.00 2.36
CA GLY A 1 -2.44 19.74 1.65
C GLY A 1 -2.71 19.16 0.27
N ASP A 2 -3.64 19.75 -0.44
CA ASP A 2 -4.05 19.24 -1.74
C ASP A 2 -2.92 19.21 -2.77
N ALA A 3 -1.97 20.14 -2.65
CA ALA A 3 -0.81 20.17 -3.54
C ALA A 3 0.11 18.98 -3.41
N GLU A 4 0.08 18.29 -2.28
CA GLU A 4 0.92 17.11 -2.00
C GLU A 4 0.33 15.82 -2.57
N VAL A 5 -0.98 15.76 -2.77
CA VAL A 5 -1.67 14.55 -3.23
C VAL A 5 -1.18 14.07 -4.60
N PRO A 6 -1.00 14.95 -5.61
CA PRO A 6 -0.47 14.50 -6.90
C PRO A 6 0.93 13.92 -6.80
N PHE A 7 1.80 14.51 -5.98
CA PHE A 7 3.16 13.99 -5.80
C PHE A 7 3.16 12.65 -5.08
N TYR A 8 2.32 12.49 -4.07
CA TYR A 8 2.17 11.22 -3.37
C TYR A 8 1.67 10.13 -4.32
N ALA A 9 0.62 10.43 -5.09
CA ALA A 9 0.07 9.49 -6.06
C ALA A 9 1.10 9.10 -7.13
N ALA A 10 1.87 10.08 -7.61
CA ALA A 10 2.93 9.84 -8.59
C ALA A 10 4.03 8.94 -8.02
N SER A 11 4.48 9.19 -6.78
CA SER A 11 5.50 8.37 -6.13
C SER A 11 5.02 6.93 -5.90
N LYS A 12 3.76 6.73 -5.51
CA LYS A 12 3.19 5.39 -5.36
C LYS A 12 3.10 4.67 -6.70
N ALA A 13 2.65 5.35 -7.75
CA ALA A 13 2.59 4.76 -9.09
C ALA A 13 3.98 4.37 -9.59
N ALA A 14 4.99 5.22 -9.33
CA ALA A 14 6.38 4.93 -9.68
C ALA A 14 6.89 3.69 -8.94
N LEU A 15 6.60 3.58 -7.65
CA LEU A 15 7.03 2.42 -6.85
C LEU A 15 6.41 1.12 -7.37
N ILE A 16 5.13 1.14 -7.71
CA ILE A 16 4.45 -0.03 -8.29
C ILE A 16 5.07 -0.41 -9.64
N SER A 17 5.32 0.59 -10.48
CA SER A 17 5.92 0.38 -11.80
C SER A 17 7.34 -0.18 -11.70
N ILE A 18 8.16 0.38 -10.81
CA ILE A 18 9.54 -0.10 -10.57
C ILE A 18 9.51 -1.54 -10.05
N THR A 19 8.61 -1.84 -9.12
CA THR A 19 8.44 -3.19 -8.57
C THR A 19 8.17 -4.20 -9.69
N GLN A 20 7.26 -3.88 -10.59
CA GLN A 20 6.91 -4.75 -11.71
C GLN A 20 8.07 -4.91 -12.69
N SER A 21 8.78 -3.84 -12.99
CA SER A 21 9.93 -3.87 -13.89
C SER A 21 11.07 -4.73 -13.33
N TYR A 22 11.35 -4.57 -12.04
CA TYR A 22 12.38 -5.37 -11.38
C TYR A 22 11.96 -6.83 -11.23
N ALA A 23 10.69 -7.08 -10.95
CA ALA A 23 10.17 -8.44 -10.89
C ALA A 23 10.42 -9.19 -12.19
N LYS A 24 10.14 -8.54 -13.31
CA LYS A 24 10.36 -9.12 -14.63
C LYS A 24 11.85 -9.29 -14.94
N ARG A 25 12.65 -8.28 -14.61
CA ARG A 25 14.08 -8.26 -14.95
C ARG A 25 14.88 -9.31 -14.20
N TYR A 26 14.58 -9.49 -12.91
CA TYR A 26 15.40 -10.33 -12.03
C TYR A 26 14.80 -11.71 -11.74
N ALA A 27 13.67 -12.05 -12.37
CA ALA A 27 13.14 -13.39 -12.28
C ALA A 27 14.09 -14.36 -13.00
N PRO A 28 14.22 -15.60 -12.54
CA PRO A 28 13.62 -16.19 -11.35
C PRO A 28 14.45 -16.01 -10.07
N ARG A 29 15.53 -15.25 -10.15
CA ARG A 29 16.51 -15.14 -9.06
C ARG A 29 15.98 -14.37 -7.86
N TYR A 30 15.25 -13.29 -8.11
CA TYR A 30 14.66 -12.44 -7.09
C TYR A 30 13.20 -12.19 -7.38
N ARG A 31 12.41 -12.11 -6.32
CA ARG A 31 11.01 -11.73 -6.39
C ARG A 31 10.84 -10.32 -5.83
N PHE A 32 9.99 -9.53 -6.45
CA PHE A 32 9.69 -8.15 -6.04
C PHE A 32 8.19 -7.99 -6.00
N ASN A 33 7.67 -7.66 -4.83
CA ASN A 33 6.26 -7.38 -4.62
C ASN A 33 6.13 -6.13 -3.79
N CYS A 34 5.00 -5.46 -3.85
CA CYS A 34 4.72 -4.32 -3.01
C CYS A 34 3.36 -4.45 -2.33
N ILE A 35 3.23 -3.73 -1.24
CA ILE A 35 1.98 -3.61 -0.50
C ILE A 35 1.57 -2.15 -0.57
N SER A 36 0.31 -1.90 -0.90
CA SER A 36 -0.27 -0.56 -0.91
C SER A 36 -1.25 -0.45 0.26
N PRO A 37 -0.77 -0.01 1.42
CA PRO A 37 -1.64 0.21 2.57
C PRO A 37 -2.40 1.52 2.41
N GLY A 38 -3.54 1.60 3.08
CA GLY A 38 -4.28 2.85 3.17
C GLY A 38 -3.93 3.61 4.45
N TYR A 39 -4.96 4.08 5.13
CA TYR A 39 -4.82 4.81 6.38
C TYR A 39 -4.84 3.84 7.56
N TYR A 40 -3.75 3.81 8.30
CA TYR A 40 -3.58 2.96 9.46
C TYR A 40 -3.43 3.82 10.72
N LYS A 41 -3.58 3.22 11.88
CA LYS A 41 -3.51 3.91 13.17
C LYS A 41 -2.07 4.26 13.54
N THR A 42 -1.46 5.16 12.78
CA THR A 42 -0.09 5.60 13.04
C THR A 42 -0.04 7.08 13.39
N ASN A 43 -0.18 7.93 12.37
CA ASN A 43 -0.13 9.38 12.51
C ASN A 43 -1.28 10.00 11.74
N LEU A 44 -1.82 11.09 12.28
CA LEU A 44 -2.79 11.91 11.57
C LEU A 44 -2.10 12.68 10.45
N VAL A 45 -2.80 12.81 9.34
CA VAL A 45 -2.39 13.73 8.27
C VAL A 45 -2.59 15.15 8.79
N PRO A 46 -1.59 16.05 8.66
CA PRO A 46 -1.75 17.43 9.13
C PRO A 46 -2.98 18.10 8.52
N GLY A 47 -3.78 18.72 9.38
CA GLY A 47 -4.98 19.43 8.97
C GLY A 47 -6.24 18.58 8.87
N GLU A 48 -6.15 17.27 9.12
CA GLU A 48 -7.31 16.39 9.14
C GLU A 48 -7.54 15.80 10.52
N THR A 49 -8.82 15.59 10.87
CA THR A 49 -9.18 14.84 12.08
C THR A 49 -9.31 13.36 11.76
N ALA A 50 -9.16 12.51 12.79
CA ALA A 50 -9.38 11.08 12.64
C ALA A 50 -10.78 10.76 12.11
N GLU A 51 -11.79 11.52 12.58
CA GLU A 51 -13.17 11.32 12.14
C GLU A 51 -13.37 11.61 10.65
N GLU A 52 -12.78 12.71 10.16
CA GLU A 52 -12.84 13.06 8.74
C GLU A 52 -12.16 12.00 7.89
N LEU A 53 -11.01 11.53 8.33
CA LEU A 53 -10.26 10.50 7.64
C LEU A 53 -11.07 9.20 7.56
N ILE A 54 -11.64 8.77 8.69
CA ILE A 54 -12.43 7.54 8.76
C ILE A 54 -13.65 7.61 7.82
N LYS A 55 -14.29 8.77 7.73
CA LYS A 55 -15.44 8.96 6.81
C LYS A 55 -15.06 8.72 5.35
N SER A 56 -13.83 9.04 4.98
CA SER A 56 -13.34 8.87 3.61
C SER A 56 -13.00 7.40 3.27
N ILE A 57 -12.89 6.55 4.28
CA ILE A 57 -12.56 5.14 4.08
C ILE A 57 -13.84 4.33 3.86
N PRO A 58 -14.01 3.62 2.74
CA PRO A 58 -15.22 2.81 2.53
C PRO A 58 -15.48 1.80 3.64
N MET A 59 -14.46 1.16 4.20
CA MET A 59 -14.63 0.22 5.33
C MET A 59 -14.95 0.90 6.66
N LYS A 60 -14.81 2.24 6.73
CA LYS A 60 -15.21 3.07 7.89
C LYS A 60 -14.42 2.83 9.17
N TYR A 61 -13.19 2.35 9.07
CA TYR A 61 -12.27 2.30 10.22
C TYR A 61 -10.82 2.32 9.72
N GLU A 62 -9.91 2.69 10.63
CA GLU A 62 -8.47 2.60 10.40
C GLU A 62 -7.96 1.28 10.99
N GLU A 63 -7.17 0.55 10.22
CA GLU A 63 -6.64 -0.73 10.67
C GLU A 63 -5.38 -0.56 11.50
N ASP A 64 -5.09 -1.54 12.35
CA ASP A 64 -3.86 -1.63 13.10
C ASP A 64 -2.71 -1.99 12.13
N PRO A 65 -1.56 -1.28 12.21
CA PRO A 65 -0.41 -1.59 11.36
C PRO A 65 0.09 -3.04 11.46
N ALA A 66 -0.18 -3.70 12.58
CA ALA A 66 0.20 -5.11 12.76
C ALA A 66 -0.43 -6.04 11.72
N LEU A 67 -1.51 -5.62 11.05
CA LEU A 67 -2.13 -6.40 9.98
C LEU A 67 -1.17 -6.64 8.81
N ILE A 68 -0.18 -5.78 8.62
CA ILE A 68 0.79 -5.93 7.53
C ILE A 68 1.66 -7.19 7.73
N VAL A 69 1.91 -7.60 8.97
CA VAL A 69 2.79 -8.74 9.26
C VAL A 69 2.34 -10.05 8.59
N PRO A 70 1.07 -10.49 8.74
CA PRO A 70 0.64 -11.71 8.06
C PRO A 70 0.67 -11.58 6.53
N ILE A 71 0.48 -10.37 6.00
CA ILE A 71 0.56 -10.14 4.55
C ILE A 71 1.99 -10.33 4.06
N VAL A 72 2.98 -9.79 4.78
CA VAL A 72 4.40 -10.00 4.46
C VAL A 72 4.75 -11.48 4.52
N ARG A 73 4.28 -12.20 5.54
CA ARG A 73 4.49 -13.64 5.65
C ARG A 73 3.92 -14.41 4.47
N MET A 74 2.73 -14.06 4.06
CA MET A 74 2.08 -14.68 2.89
C MET A 74 2.93 -14.48 1.64
N ILE A 75 3.43 -13.27 1.42
CA ILE A 75 4.30 -12.97 0.27
C ILE A 75 5.59 -13.80 0.35
N LEU A 76 6.22 -13.86 1.52
CA LEU A 76 7.45 -14.62 1.72
C LEU A 76 7.26 -16.12 1.46
N ASN A 77 6.10 -16.65 1.83
CA ASN A 77 5.78 -18.06 1.69
C ASN A 77 5.18 -18.43 0.33
N THR A 78 4.80 -17.46 -0.48
CA THR A 78 4.20 -17.70 -1.80
C THR A 78 5.26 -17.50 -2.87
N LYS A 79 6.05 -18.53 -3.10
CA LYS A 79 7.27 -18.46 -3.92
C LYS A 79 7.01 -18.18 -5.40
N TYR A 80 5.80 -18.39 -5.88
CA TYR A 80 5.43 -18.14 -7.27
C TYR A 80 4.92 -16.70 -7.50
N MET A 81 4.88 -15.88 -6.45
CA MET A 81 4.40 -14.50 -6.51
C MET A 81 5.56 -13.54 -6.79
N THR A 82 5.48 -12.79 -7.87
CA THR A 82 6.38 -11.67 -8.15
C THR A 82 5.65 -10.63 -9.00
N GLY A 83 5.97 -9.37 -8.80
CA GLY A 83 5.34 -8.27 -9.53
C GLY A 83 3.95 -7.90 -9.02
N ALA A 84 3.52 -8.44 -7.88
CA ALA A 84 2.21 -8.15 -7.33
C ALA A 84 2.21 -6.83 -6.56
N ASN A 85 1.08 -6.13 -6.62
CA ASN A 85 0.76 -5.02 -5.74
C ASN A 85 -0.46 -5.44 -4.91
N ILE A 86 -0.26 -5.63 -3.61
CA ILE A 86 -1.32 -6.07 -2.71
C ILE A 86 -1.93 -4.84 -2.05
N VAL A 87 -3.15 -4.52 -2.42
CA VAL A 87 -3.88 -3.37 -1.91
C VAL A 87 -4.62 -3.76 -0.64
N VAL A 88 -4.34 -3.05 0.46
CA VAL A 88 -4.95 -3.30 1.77
C VAL A 88 -5.28 -1.95 2.39
N ASP A 89 -6.32 -1.31 1.89
CA ASP A 89 -6.58 0.09 2.18
C ASP A 89 -8.04 0.41 2.56
N GLY A 90 -8.81 -0.61 2.92
CA GLY A 90 -10.21 -0.40 3.28
C GLY A 90 -11.08 0.11 2.14
N GLY A 91 -10.61 0.04 0.91
CA GLY A 91 -11.34 0.49 -0.26
C GLY A 91 -11.04 1.91 -0.71
N VAL A 92 -10.08 2.59 -0.07
CA VAL A 92 -9.79 4.01 -0.38
C VAL A 92 -9.45 4.24 -1.85
N SER A 93 -8.78 3.29 -2.49
CA SER A 93 -8.35 3.41 -3.89
C SER A 93 -9.43 3.08 -4.92
N LEU A 94 -10.61 2.69 -4.48
CA LEU A 94 -11.73 2.36 -5.38
C LEU A 94 -12.40 3.60 -5.95
#